data_3d1ea4f06d6b8d86c3e564ced976f8d3
#
_entry.id   3d1ea4f06d6b8d86c3e564ced976f8d3
#
_cell.length_a   1.000
_cell.length_b   1.000
_cell.length_c   1.000
_cell.angle_alpha   90.00
_cell.angle_beta   90.00
_cell.angle_gamma   90.00
#
_symmetry.space_group_name_H-M   'P 1'
#
loop_
_entity.id
_entity.type
_entity.pdbx_description
1 polymer ?
#
loop_
_entity_poly.entity_id
_entity_poly.type
_entity_poly.pdbx_seq_one_letter_code
_entity_poly.pdbx_strand_id
1 'polypeptide(L)'
;MENQTDQALVIINPKAGNGNLVNSLKDILPELSMKYNDLKILHTKKEGDAKEFCRQYGEHVSTVIVFGGDGTVFECTNGLAPLHKRPTLAIIPGGTCNDFSRTLGIPQNIKQAVQTIVQGYTTHVDVAQANEHYFLNFLGMGLVEEVSKNIDPNEKSLFGKLGYYLSTLRTLKEADTLNVSVTVDGQQYNEELVMLLIGNGEYIGGMSSFIPNVSYNDGTLDILMVKNTDLQTLKEFFSSRIFNQEFSENIIHVQGTSIDIQTLQPHSIDTDGEHVLETPCKIQLLPGHFQMIANPVE
;
A
#
# COMPACT_ATOMS: atom_id res chain seq x y z
N MET A 1 35.01 4.87 -10.07
CA MET A 1 33.55 5.05 -10.01
C MET A 1 33.04 4.49 -11.32
N GLU A 2 32.54 3.25 -11.33
CA GLU A 2 31.85 2.72 -12.49
C GLU A 2 30.63 3.59 -12.74
N ASN A 3 30.53 4.16 -13.94
CA ASN A 3 29.32 4.79 -14.41
C ASN A 3 28.20 3.75 -14.26
N GLN A 4 27.36 3.91 -13.26
CA GLN A 4 26.10 3.17 -13.19
C GLN A 4 25.32 3.61 -14.44
N THR A 5 25.35 2.74 -15.45
CA THR A 5 24.53 2.94 -16.65
C THR A 5 23.10 3.14 -16.16
N ASP A 6 22.45 4.22 -16.61
CA ASP A 6 21.04 4.50 -16.33
C ASP A 6 20.17 3.42 -17.00
N GLN A 7 20.12 2.26 -16.34
CA GLN A 7 19.34 1.10 -16.77
C GLN A 7 18.02 1.05 -16.00
N ALA A 8 16.93 0.88 -16.70
CA ALA A 8 15.64 0.69 -16.08
C ALA A 8 14.97 -0.63 -16.50
N LEU A 9 14.36 -1.28 -15.51
CA LEU A 9 13.46 -2.41 -15.72
C LEU A 9 12.02 -1.90 -15.67
N VAL A 10 11.29 -2.04 -16.78
CA VAL A 10 9.86 -1.71 -16.86
C VAL A 10 9.06 -3.01 -16.74
N ILE A 11 8.29 -3.14 -15.68
CA ILE A 11 7.40 -4.28 -15.44
C ILE A 11 5.97 -3.85 -15.72
N ILE A 12 5.34 -4.51 -16.70
CA ILE A 12 4.00 -4.17 -17.15
C ILE A 12 3.03 -5.29 -16.83
N ASN A 13 1.92 -4.95 -16.19
CA ASN A 13 0.79 -5.86 -16.07
C ASN A 13 -0.25 -5.55 -17.15
N PRO A 14 -0.31 -6.32 -18.26
CA PRO A 14 -1.22 -6.05 -19.37
C PRO A 14 -2.71 -6.13 -18.99
N LYS A 15 -3.02 -6.81 -17.88
CA LYS A 15 -4.39 -7.03 -17.40
C LYS A 15 -4.86 -5.94 -16.44
N ALA A 16 -3.98 -5.04 -15.99
CA ALA A 16 -4.37 -3.97 -15.07
C ALA A 16 -5.32 -2.97 -15.73
N GLY A 17 -6.18 -2.37 -14.92
CA GLY A 17 -7.18 -1.40 -15.37
C GLY A 17 -8.10 -1.97 -16.46
N ASN A 18 -8.25 -1.23 -17.54
CA ASN A 18 -9.10 -1.61 -18.67
C ASN A 18 -8.39 -2.49 -19.73
N GLY A 19 -7.24 -3.08 -19.41
CA GLY A 19 -6.48 -3.96 -20.32
C GLY A 19 -5.77 -3.24 -21.48
N ASN A 20 -5.66 -1.91 -21.45
CA ASN A 20 -5.09 -1.11 -22.54
C ASN A 20 -3.67 -0.60 -22.30
N LEU A 21 -3.01 -1.03 -21.22
CA LEU A 21 -1.70 -0.48 -20.83
C LEU A 21 -0.62 -0.69 -21.89
N VAL A 22 -0.65 -1.82 -22.60
CA VAL A 22 0.31 -2.12 -23.69
C VAL A 22 0.20 -1.09 -24.83
N ASN A 23 -1.01 -0.61 -25.12
CA ASN A 23 -1.21 0.41 -26.14
C ASN A 23 -0.63 1.78 -25.77
N SER A 24 -0.47 2.02 -24.46
CA SER A 24 0.13 3.27 -23.95
C SER A 24 1.66 3.29 -24.08
N LEU A 25 2.31 2.15 -24.37
CA LEU A 25 3.77 2.08 -24.52
C LEU A 25 4.30 3.04 -25.58
N LYS A 26 3.57 3.21 -26.69
CA LYS A 26 3.95 4.16 -27.75
C LYS A 26 4.08 5.61 -27.23
N ASP A 27 3.33 5.96 -26.20
CA ASP A 27 3.30 7.31 -25.64
C ASP A 27 4.37 7.52 -24.55
N ILE A 28 4.85 6.43 -23.91
CA ILE A 28 5.76 6.51 -22.74
C ILE A 28 7.20 6.13 -23.09
N LEU A 29 7.40 5.20 -24.02
CA LEU A 29 8.75 4.73 -24.37
C LEU A 29 9.68 5.83 -24.90
N PRO A 30 9.24 6.77 -25.75
CA PRO A 30 10.12 7.85 -26.20
C PRO A 30 10.68 8.68 -25.04
N GLU A 31 9.83 9.06 -24.08
CA GLU A 31 10.25 9.86 -22.92
C GLU A 31 11.18 9.07 -21.99
N LEU A 32 10.89 7.81 -21.70
CA LEU A 32 11.74 6.96 -20.89
C LEU A 32 13.10 6.71 -21.55
N SER A 33 13.13 6.55 -22.88
CA SER A 33 14.39 6.35 -23.64
C SER A 33 15.27 7.60 -23.67
N MET A 34 14.74 8.78 -23.37
CA MET A 34 15.56 10.00 -23.21
C MET A 34 16.28 10.02 -21.84
N LYS A 35 15.71 9.36 -20.83
CA LYS A 35 16.28 9.33 -19.49
C LYS A 35 17.19 8.12 -19.26
N TYR A 36 16.77 6.96 -19.73
CA TYR A 36 17.45 5.68 -19.49
C TYR A 36 18.12 5.18 -20.77
N ASN A 37 19.42 4.89 -20.69
CA ASN A 37 20.20 4.39 -21.84
C ASN A 37 19.85 2.95 -22.23
N ASP A 38 19.34 2.17 -21.25
CA ASP A 38 18.93 0.78 -21.46
C ASP A 38 17.59 0.53 -20.77
N LEU A 39 16.61 0.06 -21.53
CA LEU A 39 15.25 -0.26 -21.06
C LEU A 39 14.96 -1.73 -21.27
N LYS A 40 14.87 -2.48 -20.18
CA LYS A 40 14.37 -3.84 -20.20
C LYS A 40 12.89 -3.85 -19.90
N ILE A 41 12.05 -4.35 -20.81
CA ILE A 41 10.60 -4.37 -20.67
C ILE A 41 10.14 -5.81 -20.49
N LEU A 42 9.42 -6.07 -19.39
CA LEU A 42 8.87 -7.39 -19.09
C LEU A 42 7.37 -7.28 -18.84
N HIS A 43 6.62 -8.24 -19.37
CA HIS A 43 5.17 -8.34 -19.20
C HIS A 43 4.84 -9.48 -18.24
N THR A 44 4.03 -9.22 -17.22
CA THR A 44 3.52 -10.27 -16.37
C THR A 44 2.47 -11.09 -17.12
N LYS A 45 2.44 -12.39 -16.87
CA LYS A 45 1.48 -13.35 -17.43
C LYS A 45 0.57 -13.94 -16.37
N LYS A 46 1.08 -14.06 -15.14
CA LYS A 46 0.41 -14.61 -13.96
C LYS A 46 0.85 -13.88 -12.71
N GLU A 47 0.12 -14.10 -11.64
CA GLU A 47 0.47 -13.69 -10.29
C GLU A 47 1.87 -14.21 -9.89
N GLY A 48 2.64 -13.37 -9.20
CA GLY A 48 4.01 -13.62 -8.76
C GLY A 48 5.09 -13.29 -9.80
N ASP A 49 4.74 -13.06 -11.08
CA ASP A 49 5.73 -12.77 -12.11
C ASP A 49 6.49 -11.47 -11.83
N ALA A 50 5.80 -10.42 -11.36
CA ALA A 50 6.44 -9.13 -11.06
C ALA A 50 7.43 -9.25 -9.89
N LYS A 51 7.08 -10.02 -8.84
CA LYS A 51 7.98 -10.35 -7.73
C LYS A 51 9.24 -11.06 -8.21
N GLU A 52 9.08 -12.06 -9.08
CA GLU A 52 10.21 -12.82 -9.61
C GLU A 52 11.10 -11.96 -10.51
N PHE A 53 10.54 -11.11 -11.37
CA PHE A 53 11.32 -10.19 -12.19
C PHE A 53 12.13 -9.22 -11.33
N CYS A 54 11.55 -8.71 -10.25
CA CYS A 54 12.24 -7.86 -9.30
C CYS A 54 13.41 -8.59 -8.63
N ARG A 55 13.22 -9.83 -8.19
CA ARG A 55 14.27 -10.65 -7.59
C ARG A 55 15.43 -10.93 -8.56
N GLN A 56 15.08 -11.23 -9.80
CA GLN A 56 16.07 -11.60 -10.82
C GLN A 56 16.89 -10.40 -11.33
N TYR A 57 16.27 -9.23 -11.45
CA TYR A 57 16.88 -8.10 -12.15
C TYR A 57 17.10 -6.86 -11.27
N GLY A 58 16.46 -6.78 -10.10
CA GLY A 58 16.42 -5.56 -9.29
C GLY A 58 17.80 -5.04 -8.89
N GLU A 59 18.72 -5.92 -8.49
CA GLU A 59 20.08 -5.49 -8.10
C GLU A 59 20.96 -5.02 -9.26
N HIS A 60 20.53 -5.29 -10.50
CA HIS A 60 21.32 -5.01 -11.70
C HIS A 60 20.88 -3.75 -12.46
N VAL A 61 19.82 -3.08 -11.99
CA VAL A 61 19.29 -1.86 -12.61
C VAL A 61 19.31 -0.69 -11.63
N SER A 62 19.33 0.53 -12.15
CA SER A 62 19.23 1.74 -11.33
C SER A 62 17.79 2.04 -10.92
N THR A 63 16.83 1.66 -11.75
CA THR A 63 15.41 1.96 -11.56
C THR A 63 14.53 0.78 -11.96
N VAL A 64 13.52 0.49 -11.13
CA VAL A 64 12.39 -0.37 -11.50
C VAL A 64 11.15 0.49 -11.68
N ILE A 65 10.53 0.42 -12.85
CA ILE A 65 9.31 1.15 -13.20
C ILE A 65 8.16 0.14 -13.26
N VAL A 66 7.22 0.27 -12.35
CA VAL A 66 6.02 -0.56 -12.29
C VAL A 66 4.92 0.11 -13.08
N PHE A 67 4.45 -0.51 -14.16
CA PHE A 67 3.29 -0.08 -14.91
C PHE A 67 2.14 -1.04 -14.67
N GLY A 68 1.32 -0.73 -13.66
CA GLY A 68 0.26 -1.61 -13.17
C GLY A 68 -0.58 -0.97 -12.08
N GLY A 69 -1.41 -1.78 -11.44
CA GLY A 69 -2.19 -1.41 -10.26
C GLY A 69 -1.50 -1.82 -8.96
N ASP A 70 -2.25 -1.68 -7.85
CA ASP A 70 -1.77 -1.92 -6.49
C ASP A 70 -1.18 -3.32 -6.30
N GLY A 71 -1.82 -4.37 -6.85
CA GLY A 71 -1.30 -5.73 -6.80
C GLY A 71 0.06 -5.90 -7.49
N THR A 72 0.29 -5.19 -8.60
CA THR A 72 1.61 -5.25 -9.27
C THR A 72 2.66 -4.50 -8.44
N VAL A 73 2.29 -3.38 -7.82
CA VAL A 73 3.16 -2.64 -6.89
C VAL A 73 3.49 -3.51 -5.68
N PHE A 74 2.49 -4.19 -5.09
CA PHE A 74 2.67 -5.12 -3.98
C PHE A 74 3.66 -6.26 -4.32
N GLU A 75 3.50 -6.91 -5.49
CA GLU A 75 4.43 -7.94 -5.94
C GLU A 75 5.85 -7.39 -6.10
N CYS A 76 6.02 -6.20 -6.72
CA CYS A 76 7.32 -5.57 -6.88
C CYS A 76 7.95 -5.22 -5.52
N THR A 77 7.17 -4.68 -4.59
CA THR A 77 7.62 -4.41 -3.21
C THR A 77 8.18 -5.67 -2.57
N ASN A 78 7.44 -6.78 -2.64
CA ASN A 78 7.83 -8.08 -2.08
C ASN A 78 9.00 -8.76 -2.82
N GLY A 79 9.29 -8.32 -4.04
CA GLY A 79 10.46 -8.76 -4.79
C GLY A 79 11.71 -7.94 -4.49
N LEU A 80 11.56 -6.63 -4.28
CA LEU A 80 12.66 -5.68 -4.09
C LEU A 80 13.09 -5.52 -2.64
N ALA A 81 12.14 -5.55 -1.68
CA ALA A 81 12.45 -5.27 -0.28
C ALA A 81 13.54 -6.16 0.33
N PRO A 82 13.62 -7.47 0.03
CA PRO A 82 14.68 -8.34 0.54
C PRO A 82 16.07 -8.12 -0.09
N LEU A 83 16.18 -7.36 -1.18
CA LEU A 83 17.44 -7.19 -1.89
C LEU A 83 18.44 -6.37 -1.08
N HIS A 84 19.72 -6.68 -1.20
CA HIS A 84 20.79 -5.90 -0.57
C HIS A 84 20.97 -4.54 -1.26
N LYS A 85 20.96 -4.53 -2.60
CA LYS A 85 21.02 -3.32 -3.39
C LYS A 85 19.65 -3.11 -4.05
N ARG A 86 18.90 -2.14 -3.54
CA ARG A 86 17.58 -1.81 -4.06
C ARG A 86 17.67 -0.68 -5.09
N PRO A 87 17.03 -0.85 -6.25
CA PRO A 87 16.90 0.23 -7.23
C PRO A 87 15.93 1.29 -6.74
N THR A 88 15.95 2.46 -7.37
CA THR A 88 14.85 3.42 -7.25
C THR A 88 13.56 2.81 -7.80
N LEU A 89 12.46 2.90 -7.05
CA LEU A 89 11.16 2.39 -7.50
C LEU A 89 10.30 3.54 -8.04
N ALA A 90 9.70 3.34 -9.20
CA ALA A 90 8.80 4.29 -9.84
C ALA A 90 7.48 3.62 -10.21
N ILE A 91 6.37 4.34 -10.13
CA ILE A 91 5.03 3.82 -10.42
C ILE A 91 4.40 4.61 -11.56
N ILE A 92 3.96 3.92 -12.60
CA ILE A 92 3.02 4.43 -13.60
C ILE A 92 1.65 3.82 -13.26
N PRO A 93 0.67 4.62 -12.79
CA PRO A 93 -0.61 4.11 -12.33
C PRO A 93 -1.40 3.50 -13.49
N GLY A 94 -1.73 2.21 -13.37
CA GLY A 94 -2.47 1.46 -14.39
C GLY A 94 -3.68 0.71 -13.83
N GLY A 95 -3.92 0.78 -12.53
CA GLY A 95 -5.03 0.13 -11.83
C GLY A 95 -6.23 1.06 -11.60
N THR A 96 -7.12 0.63 -10.70
CA THR A 96 -8.32 1.39 -10.32
C THR A 96 -8.05 2.31 -9.13
N CYS A 97 -7.47 1.80 -8.05
CA CYS A 97 -7.21 2.57 -6.83
C CYS A 97 -5.88 3.33 -6.91
N ASN A 98 -4.80 2.63 -7.24
CA ASN A 98 -3.45 3.18 -7.37
C ASN A 98 -3.02 3.94 -6.10
N ASP A 99 -3.24 3.34 -4.94
CA ASP A 99 -3.14 3.98 -3.63
C ASP A 99 -1.76 4.57 -3.37
N PHE A 100 -0.72 3.76 -3.55
CA PHE A 100 0.62 4.24 -3.23
C PHE A 100 1.14 5.27 -4.25
N SER A 101 0.72 5.21 -5.50
CA SER A 101 1.04 6.26 -6.46
C SER A 101 0.38 7.61 -6.08
N ARG A 102 -0.81 7.58 -5.47
CA ARG A 102 -1.47 8.79 -4.94
C ARG A 102 -0.75 9.33 -3.71
N THR A 103 -0.34 8.44 -2.80
CA THR A 103 0.49 8.78 -1.63
C THR A 103 1.76 9.52 -2.05
N LEU A 104 2.40 9.10 -3.14
CA LEU A 104 3.59 9.77 -3.70
C LEU A 104 3.27 11.02 -4.55
N GLY A 105 2.02 11.46 -4.62
CA GLY A 105 1.59 12.60 -5.43
C GLY A 105 1.71 12.37 -6.95
N ILE A 106 1.88 11.11 -7.40
CA ILE A 106 2.03 10.81 -8.82
C ILE A 106 0.71 11.08 -9.56
N PRO A 107 0.72 11.87 -10.65
CA PRO A 107 -0.46 12.11 -11.47
C PRO A 107 -1.06 10.81 -11.99
N GLN A 108 -2.39 10.68 -11.94
CA GLN A 108 -3.10 9.48 -12.41
C GLN A 108 -3.23 9.43 -13.94
N ASN A 109 -2.78 10.44 -14.63
CA ASN A 109 -2.61 10.43 -16.08
C ASN A 109 -1.25 9.84 -16.43
N ILE A 110 -1.23 8.79 -17.29
CA ILE A 110 -0.03 8.03 -17.65
C ILE A 110 1.11 8.93 -18.18
N LYS A 111 0.80 9.88 -19.08
CA LYS A 111 1.83 10.78 -19.64
C LYS A 111 2.45 11.69 -18.59
N GLN A 112 1.62 12.26 -17.71
CA GLN A 112 2.11 13.10 -16.61
C GLN A 112 2.91 12.28 -15.59
N ALA A 113 2.49 11.04 -15.30
CA ALA A 113 3.25 10.14 -14.43
C ALA A 113 4.65 9.85 -15.01
N VAL A 114 4.75 9.61 -16.31
CA VAL A 114 6.05 9.43 -16.98
C VAL A 114 6.91 10.69 -16.92
N GLN A 115 6.32 11.86 -17.09
CA GLN A 115 7.03 13.15 -16.93
C GLN A 115 7.60 13.31 -15.51
N THR A 116 6.83 12.93 -14.47
CA THR A 116 7.34 12.91 -13.10
C THR A 116 8.53 11.95 -12.96
N ILE A 117 8.46 10.77 -13.57
CA ILE A 117 9.59 9.82 -13.58
C ILE A 117 10.82 10.43 -14.27
N VAL A 118 10.63 11.07 -15.41
CA VAL A 118 11.72 11.71 -16.17
C VAL A 118 12.35 12.86 -15.37
N GLN A 119 11.57 13.66 -14.65
CA GLN A 119 12.07 14.71 -13.75
C GLN A 119 12.95 14.13 -12.64
N GLY A 120 12.62 12.96 -12.12
CA GLY A 120 13.49 12.17 -11.26
C GLY A 120 13.59 12.63 -9.80
N TYR A 121 12.62 13.38 -9.30
CA TYR A 121 12.55 13.69 -7.87
C TYR A 121 12.29 12.41 -7.08
N THR A 122 13.06 12.20 -6.02
CA THR A 122 12.95 11.01 -5.19
C THR A 122 12.72 11.36 -3.73
N THR A 123 12.02 10.47 -3.03
CA THR A 123 11.85 10.50 -1.59
C THR A 123 12.22 9.14 -0.99
N HIS A 124 12.56 9.14 0.30
CA HIS A 124 12.68 7.90 1.06
C HIS A 124 11.29 7.48 1.53
N VAL A 125 11.03 6.19 1.49
CA VAL A 125 9.74 5.57 1.83
C VAL A 125 9.97 4.48 2.85
N ASP A 126 9.20 4.54 3.90
CA ASP A 126 9.13 3.51 4.93
C ASP A 126 8.37 2.29 4.40
N VAL A 127 8.82 1.12 4.76
CA VAL A 127 8.19 -0.15 4.39
C VAL A 127 7.92 -0.95 5.65
N ALA A 128 6.73 -1.50 5.78
CA ALA A 128 6.44 -2.40 6.87
C ALA A 128 6.64 -3.85 6.45
N GLN A 129 7.31 -4.63 7.29
CA GLN A 129 7.46 -6.07 7.15
C GLN A 129 6.53 -6.77 8.13
N ALA A 130 5.60 -7.57 7.61
CA ALA A 130 4.69 -8.42 8.37
C ALA A 130 5.07 -9.89 8.15
N ASN A 131 5.65 -10.53 9.17
CA ASN A 131 6.30 -11.85 9.04
C ASN A 131 7.29 -11.87 7.86
N GLU A 132 6.99 -12.63 6.79
CA GLU A 132 7.84 -12.73 5.58
C GLU A 132 7.39 -11.81 4.43
N HIS A 133 6.36 -11.00 4.63
CA HIS A 133 5.77 -10.14 3.61
C HIS A 133 5.99 -8.66 3.89
N TYR A 134 5.93 -7.85 2.85
CA TYR A 134 6.14 -6.41 2.94
C TYR A 134 4.91 -5.68 2.41
N PHE A 135 4.53 -4.58 3.05
CA PHE A 135 3.44 -3.74 2.61
C PHE A 135 3.82 -2.24 2.66
N LEU A 136 3.14 -1.46 1.85
CA LEU A 136 3.38 -0.02 1.69
C LEU A 136 2.24 0.84 2.26
N ASN A 137 1.00 0.38 2.14
CA ASN A 137 -0.17 1.19 2.51
C ASN A 137 -0.71 0.81 3.89
N PHE A 138 -1.19 -0.42 4.05
CA PHE A 138 -1.87 -0.81 5.28
C PHE A 138 -1.88 -2.32 5.52
N LEU A 139 -2.12 -2.66 6.79
CA LEU A 139 -2.50 -3.99 7.23
C LEU A 139 -3.80 -3.87 8.01
N GLY A 140 -4.75 -4.77 7.74
CA GLY A 140 -6.07 -4.74 8.37
C GLY A 140 -6.57 -6.10 8.81
N MET A 141 -7.34 -6.13 9.93
CA MET A 141 -7.96 -7.32 10.49
C MET A 141 -9.40 -7.02 10.94
N GLY A 142 -10.26 -8.04 10.96
CA GLY A 142 -11.66 -7.92 11.32
C GLY A 142 -12.49 -7.38 10.16
N LEU A 143 -13.28 -6.34 10.37
CA LEU A 143 -14.14 -5.77 9.32
C LEU A 143 -13.41 -5.47 8.02
N VAL A 144 -12.12 -5.12 8.08
CA VAL A 144 -11.30 -4.88 6.88
C VAL A 144 -11.23 -6.12 6.00
N GLU A 145 -11.03 -7.29 6.61
CA GLU A 145 -10.92 -8.56 5.91
C GLU A 145 -12.26 -9.05 5.32
N GLU A 146 -13.35 -8.95 6.09
CA GLU A 146 -14.67 -9.41 5.62
C GLU A 146 -15.11 -8.67 4.36
N VAL A 147 -14.80 -7.39 4.29
CA VAL A 147 -15.14 -6.58 3.14
C VAL A 147 -14.24 -6.92 1.95
N SER A 148 -12.95 -7.16 2.15
CA SER A 148 -12.04 -7.61 1.08
C SER A 148 -12.53 -8.88 0.39
N LYS A 149 -13.06 -9.83 1.16
CA LYS A 149 -13.57 -11.11 0.64
C LYS A 149 -14.87 -10.99 -0.15
N ASN A 150 -15.72 -10.02 0.20
CA ASN A 150 -17.08 -9.90 -0.32
C ASN A 150 -17.24 -8.91 -1.49
N ILE A 151 -16.18 -8.29 -1.96
CA ILE A 151 -16.23 -7.33 -3.07
C ILE A 151 -16.41 -8.06 -4.40
N ASP A 152 -17.55 -7.83 -5.06
CA ASP A 152 -17.73 -8.20 -6.47
C ASP A 152 -16.70 -7.45 -7.33
N PRO A 153 -15.93 -8.15 -8.20
CA PRO A 153 -14.97 -7.51 -9.10
C PRO A 153 -15.55 -6.39 -9.97
N ASN A 154 -16.87 -6.45 -10.26
CA ASN A 154 -17.57 -5.44 -11.07
C ASN A 154 -17.98 -4.19 -10.27
N GLU A 155 -18.11 -4.29 -8.94
CA GLU A 155 -18.43 -3.15 -8.06
C GLU A 155 -17.18 -2.37 -7.64
N LYS A 156 -15.99 -2.95 -7.78
CA LYS A 156 -14.69 -2.29 -7.51
C LYS A 156 -14.51 -0.96 -8.26
N SER A 157 -15.26 -0.74 -9.34
CA SER A 157 -15.06 0.40 -10.23
C SER A 157 -15.80 1.68 -9.84
N LEU A 158 -16.84 1.62 -9.00
CA LEU A 158 -17.73 2.77 -8.77
C LEU A 158 -17.43 3.59 -7.50
N PHE A 159 -16.89 2.96 -6.44
CA PHE A 159 -16.71 3.63 -5.15
C PHE A 159 -15.34 3.39 -4.49
N GLY A 160 -14.42 2.67 -5.17
CA GLY A 160 -13.19 2.19 -4.53
C GLY A 160 -13.47 1.13 -3.44
N LYS A 161 -12.48 0.31 -3.10
CA LYS A 161 -12.61 -0.73 -2.06
C LYS A 161 -13.13 -0.12 -0.74
N LEU A 162 -12.64 1.04 -0.37
CA LEU A 162 -12.95 1.67 0.91
C LEU A 162 -14.34 2.30 1.00
N GLY A 163 -14.88 2.87 -0.09
CA GLY A 163 -16.27 3.35 -0.12
C GLY A 163 -17.26 2.20 0.10
N TYR A 164 -16.91 1.02 -0.39
CA TYR A 164 -17.64 -0.20 -0.11
C TYR A 164 -17.45 -0.66 1.35
N TYR A 165 -16.22 -0.61 1.90
CA TYR A 165 -15.95 -0.85 3.32
C TYR A 165 -16.90 -0.04 4.21
N LEU A 166 -17.00 1.25 3.92
CA LEU A 166 -17.82 2.16 4.71
C LEU A 166 -19.32 1.95 4.53
N SER A 167 -19.77 1.55 3.33
CA SER A 167 -21.17 1.22 3.11
C SER A 167 -21.56 -0.08 3.81
N THR A 168 -20.66 -1.04 3.86
CA THR A 168 -20.84 -2.32 4.56
C THR A 168 -20.84 -2.13 6.08
N LEU A 169 -19.95 -1.30 6.62
CA LEU A 169 -19.97 -0.89 8.05
C LEU A 169 -21.33 -0.33 8.48
N ARG A 170 -22.01 0.41 7.63
CA ARG A 170 -23.35 0.97 7.91
C ARG A 170 -24.45 -0.08 7.94
N THR A 171 -24.24 -1.23 7.27
CA THR A 171 -25.25 -2.30 7.17
C THR A 171 -25.06 -3.41 8.22
N LEU A 172 -23.85 -3.53 8.79
CA LEU A 172 -23.56 -4.48 9.86
C LEU A 172 -24.13 -3.97 11.19
N LYS A 173 -25.28 -4.54 11.59
CA LYS A 173 -25.89 -4.21 12.90
C LYS A 173 -25.16 -4.85 14.09
N GLU A 174 -24.41 -5.91 13.86
CA GLU A 174 -23.59 -6.62 14.84
C GLU A 174 -22.33 -7.10 14.09
N ALA A 175 -21.22 -6.40 14.23
CA ALA A 175 -19.94 -6.91 13.75
C ALA A 175 -19.41 -7.89 14.80
N ASP A 176 -18.93 -9.05 14.36
CA ASP A 176 -18.25 -9.99 15.25
C ASP A 176 -16.99 -9.32 15.82
N THR A 177 -16.84 -9.36 17.13
CA THR A 177 -15.68 -8.83 17.81
C THR A 177 -14.59 -9.88 17.94
N LEU A 178 -13.34 -9.44 17.90
CA LEU A 178 -12.16 -10.27 18.02
C LEU A 178 -11.41 -9.92 19.30
N ASN A 179 -11.11 -10.92 20.14
CA ASN A 179 -10.22 -10.76 21.27
C ASN A 179 -8.77 -10.76 20.77
N VAL A 180 -8.14 -9.60 20.81
CA VAL A 180 -6.82 -9.39 20.26
C VAL A 180 -5.87 -8.84 21.32
N SER A 181 -4.66 -9.39 21.38
CA SER A 181 -3.55 -8.81 22.10
C SER A 181 -2.63 -8.14 21.08
N VAL A 182 -2.49 -6.83 21.17
CA VAL A 182 -1.61 -6.02 20.34
C VAL A 182 -0.51 -5.46 21.22
N THR A 183 0.75 -5.75 20.92
CA THR A 183 1.89 -5.15 21.61
C THR A 183 2.57 -4.17 20.65
N VAL A 184 2.66 -2.89 21.03
CA VAL A 184 3.28 -1.83 20.25
C VAL A 184 4.50 -1.31 21.01
N ASP A 185 5.69 -1.47 20.48
CA ASP A 185 6.98 -1.06 21.10
C ASP A 185 7.10 -1.46 22.58
N GLY A 186 6.58 -2.66 22.91
CA GLY A 186 6.60 -3.22 24.27
C GLY A 186 5.40 -2.86 25.14
N GLN A 187 4.54 -1.96 24.71
CA GLN A 187 3.27 -1.66 25.41
C GLN A 187 2.15 -2.58 24.91
N GLN A 188 1.52 -3.32 25.81
CA GLN A 188 0.47 -4.28 25.48
C GLN A 188 -0.93 -3.69 25.63
N TYR A 189 -1.78 -3.96 24.64
CA TYR A 189 -3.21 -3.69 24.60
C TYR A 189 -3.95 -5.01 24.44
N ASN A 190 -4.86 -5.32 25.36
CA ASN A 190 -5.71 -6.51 25.30
C ASN A 190 -7.15 -6.03 25.16
N GLU A 191 -7.68 -6.11 23.97
CA GLU A 191 -8.92 -5.45 23.60
C GLU A 191 -9.84 -6.40 22.84
N GLU A 192 -11.13 -6.14 22.94
CA GLU A 192 -12.14 -6.70 22.07
C GLU A 192 -12.40 -5.70 20.93
N LEU A 193 -11.99 -6.05 19.71
CA LEU A 193 -11.98 -5.16 18.56
C LEU A 193 -12.92 -5.66 17.47
N VAL A 194 -13.57 -4.72 16.79
CA VAL A 194 -14.26 -4.98 15.52
C VAL A 194 -13.30 -4.76 14.34
N MET A 195 -12.27 -3.93 14.53
CA MET A 195 -11.28 -3.63 13.49
C MET A 195 -9.94 -3.25 14.10
N LEU A 196 -8.86 -3.79 13.53
CA LEU A 196 -7.50 -3.32 13.68
C LEU A 196 -7.00 -2.86 12.31
N LEU A 197 -6.50 -1.64 12.23
CA LEU A 197 -5.88 -1.07 11.02
C LEU A 197 -4.50 -0.51 11.38
N ILE A 198 -3.49 -0.91 10.62
CA ILE A 198 -2.13 -0.39 10.73
C ILE A 198 -1.81 0.29 9.41
N GLY A 199 -1.59 1.60 9.45
CA GLY A 199 -1.37 2.45 8.29
C GLY A 199 0.07 2.90 8.15
N ASN A 200 0.51 3.02 6.90
CA ASN A 200 1.77 3.64 6.50
C ASN A 200 1.53 4.58 5.30
N GLY A 201 0.64 4.22 4.38
CA GLY A 201 0.26 5.03 3.23
C GLY A 201 -0.94 5.94 3.50
N GLU A 202 -0.99 7.06 2.77
CA GLU A 202 -2.03 8.08 2.91
C GLU A 202 -3.34 7.73 2.19
N TYR A 203 -3.35 6.68 1.37
CA TYR A 203 -4.52 6.25 0.59
C TYR A 203 -4.80 4.77 0.80
N ILE A 204 -6.09 4.44 0.90
CA ILE A 204 -6.62 3.07 1.00
C ILE A 204 -7.83 2.95 0.10
N GLY A 205 -7.80 2.04 -0.89
CA GLY A 205 -8.91 1.77 -1.79
C GLY A 205 -9.31 2.95 -2.68
N GLY A 206 -8.37 3.81 -3.06
CA GLY A 206 -8.58 5.01 -3.89
C GLY A 206 -9.03 6.24 -3.12
N MET A 207 -9.21 6.15 -1.82
CA MET A 207 -9.59 7.25 -0.93
C MET A 207 -8.46 7.57 0.03
N SER A 208 -8.35 8.82 0.45
CA SER A 208 -7.42 9.17 1.51
C SER A 208 -7.75 8.41 2.80
N SER A 209 -6.72 7.91 3.48
CA SER A 209 -6.82 7.20 4.75
C SER A 209 -7.63 7.96 5.80
N PHE A 210 -8.29 7.26 6.70
CA PHE A 210 -8.99 7.88 7.86
C PHE A 210 -8.05 8.14 9.01
N ILE A 211 -6.85 7.57 8.97
CA ILE A 211 -5.86 7.79 10.02
C ILE A 211 -5.37 9.23 9.88
N PRO A 212 -5.52 10.05 10.93
CA PRO A 212 -5.06 11.43 10.88
C PRO A 212 -3.54 11.49 10.77
N ASN A 213 -3.05 12.37 9.89
CA ASN A 213 -1.62 12.67 9.75
C ASN A 213 -0.72 11.47 9.43
N VAL A 214 -1.28 10.36 8.94
CA VAL A 214 -0.47 9.23 8.48
C VAL A 214 0.51 9.68 7.41
N SER A 215 1.77 9.24 7.52
CA SER A 215 2.83 9.60 6.59
C SER A 215 3.70 8.39 6.27
N TYR A 216 4.07 8.27 5.00
CA TYR A 216 4.87 7.15 4.49
C TYR A 216 6.39 7.27 4.76
N ASN A 217 6.83 8.33 5.46
CA ASN A 217 8.26 8.64 5.66
C ASN A 217 8.59 9.32 6.99
N ASP A 218 7.75 9.15 8.01
CA ASP A 218 7.95 9.75 9.33
C ASP A 218 8.62 8.79 10.34
N GLY A 219 8.90 7.56 9.92
CA GLY A 219 9.56 6.55 10.75
C GLY A 219 8.63 5.87 11.75
N THR A 220 7.31 5.97 11.58
CA THR A 220 6.31 5.33 12.44
C THR A 220 5.21 4.65 11.61
N LEU A 221 4.54 3.65 12.21
CA LEU A 221 3.26 3.12 11.75
C LEU A 221 2.16 3.65 12.64
N ASP A 222 1.03 3.98 12.05
CA ASP A 222 -0.17 4.38 12.76
C ASP A 222 -1.06 3.17 13.02
N ILE A 223 -1.34 2.86 14.28
CA ILE A 223 -2.14 1.72 14.71
C ILE A 223 -3.47 2.22 15.23
N LEU A 224 -4.56 1.83 14.57
CA LEU A 224 -5.92 2.17 14.93
C LEU A 224 -6.68 0.92 15.36
N MET A 225 -7.11 0.89 16.62
CA MET A 225 -7.87 -0.18 17.23
C MET A 225 -9.30 0.31 17.50
N VAL A 226 -10.30 -0.28 16.84
CA VAL A 226 -11.72 0.12 16.94
C VAL A 226 -12.50 -0.93 17.68
N LYS A 227 -13.12 -0.53 18.80
CA LYS A 227 -13.82 -1.43 19.74
C LYS A 227 -15.28 -1.70 19.35
N ASN A 228 -15.94 -0.76 18.69
CA ASN A 228 -17.32 -0.93 18.23
C ASN A 228 -17.62 -0.09 16.99
N THR A 229 -18.79 -0.32 16.39
CA THR A 229 -19.27 0.37 15.17
C THR A 229 -20.54 1.17 15.43
N ASP A 230 -20.73 1.70 16.64
CA ASP A 230 -21.87 2.56 16.89
C ASP A 230 -21.86 3.85 16.05
N LEU A 231 -23.01 4.52 15.98
CA LEU A 231 -23.14 5.75 15.17
C LEU A 231 -22.20 6.88 15.61
N GLN A 232 -21.81 6.90 16.86
CA GLN A 232 -20.88 7.90 17.40
C GLN A 232 -19.47 7.59 16.93
N THR A 233 -18.99 6.36 17.09
CA THR A 233 -17.68 5.89 16.61
C THR A 233 -17.53 6.09 15.10
N LEU A 234 -18.57 5.77 14.31
CA LEU A 234 -18.56 6.02 12.87
C LEU A 234 -18.47 7.52 12.54
N LYS A 235 -19.21 8.39 13.25
CA LYS A 235 -19.12 9.83 13.04
C LYS A 235 -17.72 10.36 13.38
N GLU A 236 -17.12 9.91 14.46
CA GLU A 236 -15.77 10.28 14.87
C GLU A 236 -14.74 9.86 13.82
N PHE A 237 -14.87 8.65 13.30
CA PHE A 237 -14.03 8.13 12.22
C PHE A 237 -14.02 9.03 10.98
N PHE A 238 -15.20 9.56 10.61
CA PHE A 238 -15.33 10.47 9.47
C PHE A 238 -14.95 11.91 9.79
N SER A 239 -15.12 12.35 11.03
CA SER A 239 -14.89 13.75 11.43
C SER A 239 -13.46 14.02 11.90
N SER A 240 -12.76 13.04 12.44
CA SER A 240 -11.40 13.18 12.95
C SER A 240 -10.42 13.73 11.91
N ARG A 241 -10.62 13.37 10.67
CA ARG A 241 -9.83 13.86 9.54
C ARG A 241 -10.09 15.34 9.19
N ILE A 242 -11.34 15.79 9.36
CA ILE A 242 -11.75 17.16 8.98
C ILE A 242 -11.42 18.16 10.10
N PHE A 243 -11.45 17.72 11.36
CA PHE A 243 -11.41 18.61 12.52
C PHE A 243 -10.21 18.40 13.45
N ASN A 244 -9.29 17.49 13.14
CA ASN A 244 -8.15 17.15 14.03
C ASN A 244 -8.64 16.82 15.48
N GLN A 245 -9.79 16.14 15.60
CA GLN A 245 -10.38 15.79 16.88
C GLN A 245 -9.71 14.54 17.45
N GLU A 246 -9.52 14.53 18.76
CA GLU A 246 -9.14 13.33 19.49
C GLU A 246 -10.24 12.26 19.36
N PHE A 247 -9.83 11.01 19.20
CA PHE A 247 -10.75 9.89 19.18
C PHE A 247 -11.37 9.65 20.57
N SER A 248 -12.59 9.12 20.60
CA SER A 248 -13.23 8.68 21.84
C SER A 248 -12.54 7.44 22.41
N GLU A 249 -12.98 7.04 23.61
CA GLU A 249 -12.52 5.79 24.26
C GLU A 249 -12.79 4.50 23.47
N ASN A 250 -13.62 4.57 22.43
CA ASN A 250 -13.92 3.46 21.53
C ASN A 250 -12.87 3.27 20.42
N ILE A 251 -12.00 4.23 20.24
CA ILE A 251 -10.93 4.19 19.22
C ILE A 251 -9.60 4.49 19.91
N ILE A 252 -8.70 3.52 19.88
CA ILE A 252 -7.33 3.70 20.35
C ILE A 252 -6.46 3.98 19.11
N HIS A 253 -5.77 5.11 19.11
CA HIS A 253 -4.78 5.45 18.10
C HIS A 253 -3.41 5.59 18.76
N VAL A 254 -2.46 4.82 18.31
CA VAL A 254 -1.06 4.86 18.77
C VAL A 254 -0.12 4.75 17.61
N GLN A 255 1.10 5.21 17.77
CA GLN A 255 2.16 5.07 16.79
C GLN A 255 3.25 4.16 17.33
N GLY A 256 3.92 3.44 16.43
CA GLY A 256 5.02 2.55 16.81
C GLY A 256 5.76 1.97 15.62
N THR A 257 6.85 1.27 15.92
CA THR A 257 7.74 0.69 14.89
C THR A 257 7.76 -0.84 14.91
N SER A 258 7.42 -1.44 16.05
CA SER A 258 7.40 -2.89 16.26
C SER A 258 6.06 -3.31 16.85
N ILE A 259 5.31 -4.14 16.13
CA ILE A 259 3.98 -4.56 16.52
C ILE A 259 3.92 -6.09 16.54
N ASP A 260 3.34 -6.67 17.59
CA ASP A 260 3.05 -8.10 17.70
C ASP A 260 1.53 -8.27 17.91
N ILE A 261 0.88 -8.97 16.99
CA ILE A 261 -0.57 -9.23 17.01
C ILE A 261 -0.79 -10.70 17.34
N GLN A 262 -1.55 -10.96 18.39
CA GLN A 262 -1.89 -12.32 18.84
C GLN A 262 -3.38 -12.47 19.07
N THR A 263 -3.91 -13.63 18.72
CA THR A 263 -5.30 -14.04 18.95
C THR A 263 -5.35 -15.47 19.45
N LEU A 264 -6.45 -15.86 20.12
CA LEU A 264 -6.62 -17.22 20.63
C LEU A 264 -6.72 -18.29 19.52
N GLN A 265 -7.33 -17.92 18.40
CA GLN A 265 -7.43 -18.73 17.19
C GLN A 265 -6.84 -17.93 16.04
N PRO A 266 -6.23 -18.56 15.02
CA PRO A 266 -5.77 -17.85 13.84
C PRO A 266 -6.88 -17.02 13.20
N HIS A 267 -6.60 -15.76 12.93
CA HIS A 267 -7.47 -14.85 12.20
C HIS A 267 -6.72 -14.27 11.00
N SER A 268 -7.44 -14.13 9.91
CA SER A 268 -6.91 -13.59 8.68
C SER A 268 -6.59 -12.09 8.83
N ILE A 269 -5.54 -11.67 8.16
CA ILE A 269 -5.04 -10.30 8.11
C ILE A 269 -4.84 -9.95 6.64
N ASP A 270 -5.40 -8.85 6.19
CA ASP A 270 -5.22 -8.32 4.83
C ASP A 270 -4.02 -7.37 4.79
N THR A 271 -3.18 -7.46 3.76
CA THR A 271 -2.09 -6.53 3.49
C THR A 271 -2.25 -5.90 2.12
N ASP A 272 -2.34 -4.58 2.08
CA ASP A 272 -2.54 -3.74 0.87
C ASP A 272 -3.78 -4.14 0.02
N GLY A 273 -4.70 -4.96 0.58
CA GLY A 273 -5.83 -5.52 -0.14
C GLY A 273 -5.47 -6.60 -1.17
N GLU A 274 -4.26 -7.17 -1.07
CA GLU A 274 -3.70 -8.06 -2.09
C GLU A 274 -3.20 -9.39 -1.53
N HIS A 275 -2.87 -9.46 -0.25
CA HIS A 275 -2.37 -10.69 0.36
C HIS A 275 -2.94 -10.91 1.75
N VAL A 276 -3.28 -12.17 2.04
CA VAL A 276 -3.86 -12.58 3.33
C VAL A 276 -2.81 -13.33 4.14
N LEU A 277 -2.54 -12.82 5.34
CA LEU A 277 -1.76 -13.46 6.40
C LEU A 277 -2.68 -13.99 7.48
N GLU A 278 -2.10 -14.65 8.49
CA GLU A 278 -2.81 -15.07 9.69
C GLU A 278 -2.05 -14.66 10.95
N THR A 279 -2.82 -14.47 12.05
CA THR A 279 -2.22 -14.32 13.38
C THR A 279 -1.64 -15.66 13.85
N PRO A 280 -0.57 -15.67 14.66
CA PRO A 280 0.16 -14.49 15.15
C PRO A 280 0.96 -13.79 14.05
N CYS A 281 1.01 -12.47 14.11
CA CYS A 281 1.71 -11.65 13.13
C CYS A 281 2.63 -10.64 13.81
N LYS A 282 3.90 -10.63 13.41
CA LYS A 282 4.89 -9.65 13.86
C LYS A 282 5.17 -8.67 12.74
N ILE A 283 5.13 -7.39 13.09
CA ILE A 283 5.33 -6.31 12.14
C ILE A 283 6.51 -5.47 12.60
N GLN A 284 7.39 -5.16 11.67
CA GLN A 284 8.53 -4.28 11.89
C GLN A 284 8.56 -3.21 10.81
N LEU A 285 8.63 -1.95 11.21
CA LEU A 285 8.90 -0.86 10.28
C LEU A 285 10.36 -0.86 9.88
N LEU A 286 10.61 -0.61 8.61
CA LEU A 286 11.91 -0.42 7.99
C LEU A 286 11.98 1.02 7.45
N PRO A 287 12.48 1.99 8.25
CA PRO A 287 12.46 3.39 7.88
C PRO A 287 13.33 3.68 6.65
N GLY A 288 12.81 4.49 5.73
CA GLY A 288 13.52 4.91 4.52
C GLY A 288 13.99 3.76 3.64
N HIS A 289 13.32 2.61 3.69
CA HIS A 289 13.77 1.36 3.09
C HIS A 289 13.85 1.40 1.57
N PHE A 290 12.93 2.12 0.93
CA PHE A 290 12.98 2.38 -0.51
C PHE A 290 13.33 3.85 -0.81
N GLN A 291 13.99 4.04 -1.94
CA GLN A 291 14.00 5.31 -2.65
C GLN A 291 12.95 5.22 -3.75
N MET A 292 11.98 6.12 -3.77
CA MET A 292 10.89 6.11 -4.76
C MET A 292 10.78 7.45 -5.47
N ILE A 293 10.40 7.39 -6.76
CA ILE A 293 10.03 8.60 -7.50
C ILE A 293 8.73 9.16 -6.91
N ALA A 294 8.73 10.44 -6.60
CA ALA A 294 7.58 11.16 -6.10
C ALA A 294 7.38 12.47 -6.87
N ASN A 295 6.18 13.02 -6.81
CA ASN A 295 5.95 14.38 -7.25
C ASN A 295 6.37 15.32 -6.11
N PRO A 296 7.20 16.37 -6.35
CA PRO A 296 7.52 17.30 -5.28
C PRO A 296 6.24 17.95 -4.77
N VAL A 297 6.05 17.90 -3.46
CA VAL A 297 4.98 18.65 -2.78
C VAL A 297 5.37 20.13 -2.88
N GLU A 298 4.51 20.94 -3.50
CA GLU A 298 4.66 22.39 -3.54
C GLU A 298 4.53 23.03 -2.15
#